data_544c5c1391bdc4d28b863cb3c322b852
#
_entry.id   544c5c1391bdc4d28b863cb3c322b852
#
_cell.length_a   1.000
_cell.length_b   1.000
_cell.length_c   1.000
_cell.angle_alpha   90.00
_cell.angle_beta   90.00
_cell.angle_gamma   90.00
#
_symmetry.space_group_name_H-M   'P 1'
#
loop_
_entity.id
_entity.type
_entity.pdbx_description
1 polymer ?
#
loop_
_entity_poly.entity_id
_entity_poly.type
_entity_poly.pdbx_seq_one_letter_code
_entity_poly.pdbx_strand_id
1 'polypeptide(L)'
;MEHSMAQLAVLILSDEERAELKALAGRRKTAQALALRARIVLACAEGTQNKEVAAKLGVVEMTVGKWRRRFVQYRLEGLRDEPRTGAPRTIDDARIEATIVKTLESLPKDATHWSSRGMAKESGLSVSSVQRIWRAFGLQPHRMETFKLSTDPEFVVKVRDVVGLYVSPPQHAVVLCVEEKSQIQALDRSQPMLPMRPGQPARRSHDYTRHGTTSLFAALDIATGKVIGKCYSRHRATEFRKFLDEIEAAVPRGLDVHLVMDNYATHKAPLIRNWLAKRPRWHIHLTPTSSSWLNQVERFFALITDKKIRRGIYRSVQALRADIMDFISHHNADPKPFKWTKSADDILASIERFCRYNTQVQTS
;
A
#
# COMPACT_ATOMS: atom_id res chain seq x y z
N MET A 1 20.87 -19.31 -69.43
CA MET A 1 20.06 -19.38 -68.21
C MET A 1 19.94 -17.95 -67.62
N GLU A 2 18.83 -17.30 -67.95
CA GLU A 2 18.56 -15.93 -67.47
C GLU A 2 18.18 -16.05 -66.01
N HIS A 3 19.01 -15.42 -65.16
CA HIS A 3 18.65 -15.24 -63.74
C HIS A 3 17.58 -14.15 -63.70
N SER A 4 16.32 -14.54 -63.52
CA SER A 4 15.22 -13.66 -63.20
C SER A 4 15.61 -12.86 -61.96
N MET A 5 16.01 -11.61 -62.15
CA MET A 5 16.15 -10.65 -61.05
C MET A 5 14.75 -10.46 -60.43
N ALA A 6 14.54 -11.00 -59.23
CA ALA A 6 13.31 -10.77 -58.48
C ALA A 6 13.14 -9.25 -58.34
N GLN A 7 12.14 -8.71 -59.05
CA GLN A 7 11.80 -7.30 -59.02
C GLN A 7 11.42 -6.88 -57.59
N LEU A 8 12.24 -6.04 -56.95
CA LEU A 8 12.00 -5.56 -55.62
C LEU A 8 10.68 -4.79 -55.58
N ALA A 9 9.78 -5.14 -54.66
CA ALA A 9 8.53 -4.44 -54.48
C ALA A 9 8.80 -2.93 -54.29
N VAL A 10 8.11 -2.09 -55.09
CA VAL A 10 8.22 -0.63 -54.99
C VAL A 10 7.66 -0.19 -53.66
N LEU A 11 8.47 0.56 -52.90
CA LEU A 11 8.07 1.05 -51.57
C LEU A 11 7.63 2.52 -51.69
N ILE A 12 6.31 2.74 -51.67
CA ILE A 12 5.69 4.06 -51.74
C ILE A 12 5.26 4.48 -50.34
N LEU A 13 5.64 5.67 -49.88
CA LEU A 13 5.27 6.27 -48.63
C LEU A 13 4.22 7.35 -48.83
N SER A 14 3.22 7.42 -47.92
CA SER A 14 2.40 8.62 -47.81
C SER A 14 3.20 9.76 -47.13
N ASP A 15 2.72 11.00 -47.25
CA ASP A 15 3.38 12.15 -46.61
C ASP A 15 3.36 12.01 -45.07
N GLU A 16 2.30 11.48 -44.50
CA GLU A 16 2.18 11.19 -43.08
C GLU A 16 3.18 10.12 -42.60
N GLU A 17 3.29 9.01 -43.33
CA GLU A 17 4.25 7.94 -43.03
C GLU A 17 5.69 8.45 -43.15
N ARG A 18 5.98 9.26 -44.14
CA ARG A 18 7.31 9.88 -44.34
C ARG A 18 7.65 10.80 -43.17
N ALA A 19 6.68 11.61 -42.71
CA ALA A 19 6.86 12.50 -41.56
C ALA A 19 7.12 11.72 -40.28
N GLU A 20 6.35 10.64 -40.02
CA GLU A 20 6.51 9.82 -38.84
C GLU A 20 7.83 9.03 -38.85
N LEU A 21 8.22 8.45 -39.99
CA LEU A 21 9.50 7.76 -40.14
C LEU A 21 10.68 8.70 -39.90
N LYS A 22 10.64 9.93 -40.41
CA LYS A 22 11.66 10.95 -40.13
C LYS A 22 11.70 11.30 -38.64
N ALA A 23 10.53 11.43 -37.99
CA ALA A 23 10.46 11.69 -36.59
C ALA A 23 11.05 10.52 -35.74
N LEU A 24 10.73 9.26 -36.08
CA LEU A 24 11.30 8.08 -35.43
C LEU A 24 12.82 7.97 -35.64
N ALA A 25 13.32 8.31 -36.80
CA ALA A 25 14.73 8.27 -37.08
C ALA A 25 15.57 9.36 -36.37
N GLY A 26 14.95 10.50 -36.01
CA GLY A 26 15.62 11.68 -35.44
C GLY A 26 15.40 11.90 -33.95
N ARG A 27 14.37 11.35 -33.33
CA ARG A 27 14.05 11.55 -31.88
C ARG A 27 15.08 10.89 -30.97
N ARG A 28 15.67 11.66 -30.04
CA ARG A 28 16.66 11.16 -29.07
C ARG A 28 16.14 10.02 -28.18
N LYS A 29 14.82 9.93 -27.91
CA LYS A 29 14.19 8.90 -27.05
C LYS A 29 13.70 7.68 -27.84
N THR A 30 13.82 7.63 -29.16
CA THR A 30 13.45 6.44 -29.95
C THR A 30 14.47 5.33 -29.72
N ALA A 31 13.98 4.09 -29.46
CA ALA A 31 14.86 2.93 -29.35
C ALA A 31 15.71 2.79 -30.61
N GLN A 32 17.02 2.57 -30.45
CA GLN A 32 17.98 2.54 -31.58
C GLN A 32 17.56 1.57 -32.70
N ALA A 33 17.02 0.40 -32.33
CA ALA A 33 16.52 -0.58 -33.28
C ALA A 33 15.36 -0.04 -34.14
N LEU A 34 14.42 0.69 -33.55
CA LEU A 34 13.29 1.28 -34.25
C LEU A 34 13.73 2.44 -35.14
N ALA A 35 14.64 3.29 -34.67
CA ALA A 35 15.24 4.36 -35.45
C ALA A 35 16.00 3.83 -36.67
N LEU A 36 16.74 2.73 -36.52
CA LEU A 36 17.44 2.07 -37.63
C LEU A 36 16.44 1.51 -38.65
N ARG A 37 15.36 0.88 -38.21
CA ARG A 37 14.29 0.36 -39.09
C ARG A 37 13.62 1.48 -39.88
N ALA A 38 13.35 2.61 -39.23
CA ALA A 38 12.82 3.80 -39.90
C ALA A 38 13.79 4.35 -40.99
N ARG A 39 15.09 4.40 -40.69
CA ARG A 39 16.12 4.82 -41.68
C ARG A 39 16.22 3.86 -42.87
N ILE A 40 16.10 2.54 -42.61
CA ILE A 40 16.07 1.53 -43.68
C ILE A 40 14.90 1.79 -44.62
N VAL A 41 13.69 1.97 -44.09
CA VAL A 41 12.47 2.20 -44.89
C VAL A 41 12.56 3.51 -45.67
N LEU A 42 13.02 4.60 -45.05
CA LEU A 42 13.22 5.89 -45.71
C LEU A 42 14.20 5.77 -46.92
N ALA A 43 15.34 5.11 -46.71
CA ALA A 43 16.34 4.91 -47.79
C ALA A 43 15.80 4.00 -48.92
N CYS A 44 15.03 2.96 -48.57
CA CYS A 44 14.40 2.11 -49.58
C CYS A 44 13.31 2.84 -50.40
N ALA A 45 12.63 3.82 -49.79
CA ALA A 45 11.59 4.63 -50.46
C ALA A 45 12.20 5.67 -51.43
N GLU A 46 13.51 5.95 -51.36
CA GLU A 46 14.27 6.74 -52.32
C GLU A 46 14.66 5.95 -53.57
N GLY A 47 14.22 4.71 -53.72
CA GLY A 47 14.53 3.85 -54.86
C GLY A 47 15.86 3.10 -54.74
N THR A 48 16.57 3.25 -53.62
CA THR A 48 17.89 2.65 -53.40
C THR A 48 17.79 1.12 -53.26
N GLN A 49 18.74 0.39 -53.85
CA GLN A 49 18.79 -1.07 -53.75
C GLN A 49 19.17 -1.53 -52.33
N ASN A 50 18.70 -2.73 -51.94
CA ASN A 50 18.96 -3.26 -50.60
C ASN A 50 20.44 -3.34 -50.23
N LYS A 51 21.30 -3.66 -51.21
CA LYS A 51 22.75 -3.74 -51.05
C LYS A 51 23.38 -2.39 -50.70
N GLU A 52 22.93 -1.33 -51.35
CA GLU A 52 23.42 0.04 -51.12
C GLU A 52 22.94 0.60 -49.79
N VAL A 53 21.65 0.33 -49.44
CA VAL A 53 21.09 0.70 -48.13
C VAL A 53 21.83 -0.03 -47.01
N ALA A 54 22.15 -1.30 -47.21
CA ALA A 54 22.91 -2.11 -46.25
C ALA A 54 24.32 -1.53 -46.01
N ALA A 55 25.03 -1.18 -47.08
CA ALA A 55 26.34 -0.54 -47.02
C ALA A 55 26.29 0.83 -46.31
N LYS A 56 25.30 1.68 -46.65
CA LYS A 56 25.09 3.02 -46.06
C LYS A 56 24.80 2.99 -44.56
N LEU A 57 24.05 2.00 -44.11
CA LEU A 57 23.60 1.91 -42.71
C LEU A 57 24.39 0.92 -41.86
N GLY A 58 25.41 0.25 -42.39
CA GLY A 58 26.26 -0.71 -41.69
C GLY A 58 25.52 -1.97 -41.24
N VAL A 59 24.54 -2.46 -42.01
CA VAL A 59 23.76 -3.66 -41.75
C VAL A 59 23.87 -4.69 -42.85
N VAL A 60 23.46 -5.93 -42.62
CA VAL A 60 23.45 -6.94 -43.68
C VAL A 60 22.22 -6.79 -44.57
N GLU A 61 22.38 -7.12 -45.87
CA GLU A 61 21.32 -6.96 -46.89
C GLU A 61 20.01 -7.69 -46.50
N MET A 62 20.10 -8.86 -45.88
CA MET A 62 18.94 -9.61 -45.37
C MET A 62 18.12 -8.79 -44.36
N THR A 63 18.78 -7.98 -43.53
CA THR A 63 18.09 -7.10 -42.55
C THR A 63 17.30 -6.02 -43.27
N VAL A 64 17.86 -5.41 -44.30
CA VAL A 64 17.17 -4.44 -45.15
C VAL A 64 15.96 -5.07 -45.82
N GLY A 65 16.14 -6.23 -46.46
CA GLY A 65 15.07 -6.95 -47.13
C GLY A 65 13.95 -7.38 -46.16
N LYS A 66 14.29 -7.79 -44.93
CA LYS A 66 13.33 -8.11 -43.88
C LYS A 66 12.43 -6.91 -43.51
N TRP A 67 13.01 -5.78 -43.21
CA TRP A 67 12.26 -4.59 -42.76
C TRP A 67 11.50 -3.91 -43.90
N ARG A 68 12.03 -3.93 -45.11
CA ARG A 68 11.31 -3.51 -46.32
C ARG A 68 10.05 -4.34 -46.54
N ARG A 69 10.12 -5.67 -46.52
CA ARG A 69 8.96 -6.57 -46.66
C ARG A 69 7.93 -6.35 -45.56
N ARG A 70 8.37 -6.26 -44.28
CA ARG A 70 7.47 -6.02 -43.14
C ARG A 70 6.75 -4.68 -43.25
N PHE A 71 7.44 -3.64 -43.72
CA PHE A 71 6.82 -2.34 -43.94
C PHE A 71 5.82 -2.36 -45.08
N VAL A 72 6.13 -3.00 -46.20
CA VAL A 72 5.18 -3.17 -47.32
C VAL A 72 3.90 -3.89 -46.86
N GLN A 73 4.05 -4.90 -46.03
CA GLN A 73 2.93 -5.73 -45.55
C GLN A 73 2.11 -5.09 -44.41
N TYR A 74 2.78 -4.47 -43.45
CA TYR A 74 2.17 -4.01 -42.20
C TYR A 74 2.38 -2.51 -41.94
N ARG A 75 2.92 -1.77 -42.87
CA ARG A 75 3.20 -0.35 -42.77
C ARG A 75 4.02 -0.03 -41.50
N LEU A 76 3.73 1.06 -40.80
CA LEU A 76 4.44 1.51 -39.59
C LEU A 76 4.42 0.45 -38.46
N GLU A 77 3.33 -0.28 -38.31
CA GLU A 77 3.23 -1.35 -37.29
C GLU A 77 4.23 -2.49 -37.57
N GLY A 78 4.58 -2.74 -38.85
CA GLY A 78 5.59 -3.73 -39.22
C GLY A 78 7.00 -3.45 -38.70
N LEU A 79 7.27 -2.22 -38.25
CA LEU A 79 8.55 -1.83 -37.65
C LEU A 79 8.65 -2.13 -36.16
N ARG A 80 7.55 -2.45 -35.49
CA ARG A 80 7.54 -2.83 -34.06
C ARG A 80 7.99 -4.29 -33.87
N ASP A 81 8.55 -4.56 -32.71
CA ASP A 81 8.88 -5.92 -32.32
C ASP A 81 7.59 -6.69 -31.95
N GLU A 82 7.48 -7.89 -32.46
CA GLU A 82 6.42 -8.81 -32.03
C GLU A 82 6.72 -9.30 -30.61
N PRO A 83 5.66 -9.57 -29.80
CA PRO A 83 5.84 -10.20 -28.51
C PRO A 83 6.60 -11.52 -28.70
N ARG A 84 7.72 -11.66 -28.01
CA ARG A 84 8.45 -12.94 -28.02
C ARG A 84 7.67 -13.96 -27.21
N THR A 85 7.41 -15.12 -27.79
CA THR A 85 6.98 -16.27 -27.02
C THR A 85 8.10 -16.64 -26.07
N GLY A 86 7.91 -16.35 -24.76
CA GLY A 86 8.91 -16.69 -23.74
C GLY A 86 9.24 -18.20 -23.75
N ALA A 87 10.17 -18.62 -22.90
CA ALA A 87 10.47 -20.03 -22.71
C ALA A 87 9.20 -20.80 -22.31
N PRO A 88 9.00 -22.02 -22.81
CA PRO A 88 7.88 -22.88 -22.43
C PRO A 88 7.79 -23.03 -20.91
N ARG A 89 6.58 -23.09 -20.36
CA ARG A 89 6.37 -23.38 -18.93
C ARG A 89 6.94 -24.75 -18.58
N THR A 90 7.80 -24.80 -17.58
CA THR A 90 8.38 -26.05 -17.06
C THR A 90 7.58 -26.61 -15.88
N ILE A 91 6.67 -25.83 -15.29
CA ILE A 91 5.78 -26.23 -14.20
C ILE A 91 4.36 -26.14 -14.74
N ASP A 92 3.68 -27.26 -14.78
CA ASP A 92 2.29 -27.38 -15.22
C ASP A 92 1.30 -26.87 -14.16
N ASP A 93 0.06 -26.68 -14.58
CA ASP A 93 -0.97 -26.11 -13.70
C ASP A 93 -1.34 -27.09 -12.57
N ALA A 94 -1.26 -28.41 -12.79
CA ALA A 94 -1.51 -29.43 -11.76
C ALA A 94 -0.50 -29.33 -10.60
N ARG A 95 0.78 -29.12 -10.88
CA ARG A 95 1.81 -28.92 -9.85
C ARG A 95 1.64 -27.59 -9.12
N ILE A 96 1.18 -26.55 -9.81
CA ILE A 96 0.85 -25.27 -9.19
C ILE A 96 -0.31 -25.45 -8.21
N GLU A 97 -1.40 -26.07 -8.66
CA GLU A 97 -2.58 -26.37 -7.85
C GLU A 97 -2.24 -27.22 -6.62
N ALA A 98 -1.51 -28.33 -6.81
CA ALA A 98 -1.06 -29.19 -5.71
C ALA A 98 -0.23 -28.39 -4.67
N THR A 99 0.62 -27.47 -5.12
CA THR A 99 1.40 -26.61 -4.20
C THR A 99 0.49 -25.65 -3.43
N ILE A 100 -0.53 -25.07 -4.05
CA ILE A 100 -1.51 -24.19 -3.42
C ILE A 100 -2.33 -24.96 -2.40
N VAL A 101 -2.95 -26.05 -2.79
CA VAL A 101 -3.75 -26.94 -1.92
C VAL A 101 -2.93 -27.36 -0.71
N LYS A 102 -1.71 -27.84 -0.92
CA LYS A 102 -0.82 -28.23 0.17
C LYS A 102 -0.48 -27.08 1.10
N THR A 103 -0.30 -25.87 0.57
CA THR A 103 -0.04 -24.65 1.37
C THR A 103 -1.24 -24.29 2.26
N LEU A 104 -2.46 -24.47 1.76
CA LEU A 104 -3.69 -24.08 2.43
C LEU A 104 -4.23 -25.14 3.41
N GLU A 105 -4.10 -26.42 3.05
CA GLU A 105 -4.79 -27.53 3.72
C GLU A 105 -3.87 -28.40 4.59
N SER A 106 -2.57 -28.16 4.56
CA SER A 106 -1.62 -28.93 5.37
C SER A 106 -0.62 -28.06 6.12
N LEU A 107 -0.03 -28.65 7.15
CA LEU A 107 1.03 -28.02 7.95
C LEU A 107 2.32 -28.84 7.82
N PRO A 108 3.50 -28.21 7.89
CA PRO A 108 4.76 -28.94 8.03
C PRO A 108 4.82 -29.65 9.38
N LYS A 109 5.55 -30.76 9.47
CA LYS A 109 5.65 -31.56 10.70
C LYS A 109 6.39 -30.87 11.83
N ASP A 110 7.26 -29.94 11.50
CA ASP A 110 8.21 -29.27 12.39
C ASP A 110 7.94 -27.76 12.56
N ALA A 111 6.84 -27.24 12.00
CA ALA A 111 6.51 -25.81 12.11
C ALA A 111 4.99 -25.56 12.03
N THR A 112 4.57 -24.40 12.47
CA THR A 112 3.16 -23.97 12.46
C THR A 112 2.69 -23.42 11.11
N HIS A 113 3.60 -23.21 10.16
CA HIS A 113 3.28 -22.69 8.82
C HIS A 113 4.38 -23.07 7.83
N TRP A 114 4.04 -23.09 6.55
CA TRP A 114 4.99 -23.37 5.49
C TRP A 114 5.97 -22.22 5.27
N SER A 115 7.25 -22.51 5.32
CA SER A 115 8.28 -21.65 4.75
C SER A 115 8.44 -21.92 3.26
N SER A 116 8.92 -20.93 2.48
CA SER A 116 9.18 -21.16 1.05
C SER A 116 10.23 -22.26 0.79
N ARG A 117 11.19 -22.46 1.70
CA ARG A 117 12.18 -23.53 1.65
C ARG A 117 11.56 -24.89 1.98
N GLY A 118 10.71 -24.95 3.03
CA GLY A 118 10.00 -26.18 3.40
C GLY A 118 9.07 -26.65 2.28
N MET A 119 8.26 -25.73 1.73
CA MET A 119 7.38 -26.04 0.62
C MET A 119 8.16 -26.44 -0.65
N ALA A 120 9.30 -25.82 -0.94
CA ALA A 120 10.15 -26.18 -2.06
C ALA A 120 10.66 -27.63 -1.94
N LYS A 121 11.12 -28.02 -0.75
CA LYS A 121 11.55 -29.40 -0.47
C LYS A 121 10.39 -30.39 -0.65
N GLU A 122 9.23 -30.04 -0.14
CA GLU A 122 8.04 -30.89 -0.13
C GLU A 122 7.39 -31.06 -1.52
N SER A 123 7.37 -29.99 -2.34
CA SER A 123 6.77 -29.98 -3.68
C SER A 123 7.74 -30.39 -4.80
N GLY A 124 9.04 -30.51 -4.49
CA GLY A 124 10.08 -30.71 -5.51
C GLY A 124 10.27 -29.54 -6.45
N LEU A 125 9.85 -28.32 -6.05
CA LEU A 125 10.01 -27.09 -6.81
C LEU A 125 11.19 -26.27 -6.27
N SER A 126 11.70 -25.35 -7.08
CA SER A 126 12.66 -24.38 -6.58
C SER A 126 12.00 -23.37 -5.62
N VAL A 127 12.77 -22.84 -4.66
CA VAL A 127 12.30 -21.79 -3.71
C VAL A 127 11.72 -20.60 -4.47
N SER A 128 12.36 -20.17 -5.55
CA SER A 128 11.91 -19.05 -6.37
C SER A 128 10.60 -19.36 -7.11
N SER A 129 10.37 -20.60 -7.50
CA SER A 129 9.09 -21.03 -8.09
C SER A 129 7.97 -21.00 -7.06
N VAL A 130 8.18 -21.54 -5.86
CA VAL A 130 7.22 -21.46 -4.75
C VAL A 130 6.88 -20.01 -4.43
N GLN A 131 7.88 -19.13 -4.31
CA GLN A 131 7.65 -17.70 -4.03
C GLN A 131 6.85 -17.01 -5.14
N ARG A 132 7.08 -17.36 -6.42
CA ARG A 132 6.29 -16.82 -7.54
C ARG A 132 4.84 -17.32 -7.49
N ILE A 133 4.62 -18.61 -7.22
CA ILE A 133 3.27 -19.16 -7.04
C ILE A 133 2.57 -18.44 -5.89
N TRP A 134 3.16 -18.40 -4.70
CA TRP A 134 2.55 -17.75 -3.55
C TRP A 134 2.23 -16.28 -3.81
N ARG A 135 3.12 -15.54 -4.48
CA ARG A 135 2.88 -14.14 -4.85
C ARG A 135 1.73 -13.98 -5.84
N ALA A 136 1.66 -14.85 -6.85
CA ALA A 136 0.60 -14.82 -7.86
C ALA A 136 -0.80 -15.08 -7.26
N PHE A 137 -0.88 -15.93 -6.23
CA PHE A 137 -2.12 -16.28 -5.53
C PHE A 137 -2.31 -15.55 -4.19
N GLY A 138 -1.47 -14.56 -3.87
CA GLY A 138 -1.60 -13.76 -2.64
C GLY A 138 -1.32 -14.54 -1.35
N LEU A 139 -0.69 -15.71 -1.42
CA LEU A 139 -0.42 -16.57 -0.27
C LEU A 139 0.76 -16.04 0.55
N GLN A 140 0.57 -15.88 1.85
CA GLN A 140 1.59 -15.40 2.79
C GLN A 140 1.56 -16.24 4.09
N PRO A 141 1.99 -17.51 4.06
CA PRO A 141 1.86 -18.44 5.20
C PRO A 141 2.54 -17.94 6.48
N HIS A 142 3.58 -17.11 6.34
CA HIS A 142 4.33 -16.53 7.45
C HIS A 142 3.62 -15.34 8.13
N ARG A 143 2.50 -14.85 7.56
CA ARG A 143 1.73 -13.74 8.13
C ARG A 143 0.47 -14.30 8.80
N MET A 144 0.31 -13.91 10.03
CA MET A 144 -0.89 -14.16 10.81
C MET A 144 -1.44 -12.81 11.27
N GLU A 145 -2.68 -12.53 10.93
CA GLU A 145 -3.39 -11.37 11.43
C GLU A 145 -4.35 -11.83 12.52
N THR A 146 -4.27 -11.18 13.68
CA THR A 146 -5.24 -11.43 14.75
C THR A 146 -6.46 -10.57 14.52
N PHE A 147 -7.63 -11.16 14.61
CA PHE A 147 -8.88 -10.44 14.61
C PHE A 147 -9.80 -11.03 15.68
N LYS A 148 -10.76 -10.23 16.13
CA LYS A 148 -11.79 -10.65 17.04
C LYS A 148 -13.13 -10.21 16.46
N LEU A 149 -14.07 -11.15 16.37
CA LEU A 149 -15.44 -10.79 16.01
C LEU A 149 -16.04 -9.97 17.15
N SER A 150 -16.72 -8.90 16.77
CA SER A 150 -17.44 -8.08 17.72
C SER A 150 -18.66 -8.85 18.24
N THR A 151 -18.88 -8.77 19.55
CA THR A 151 -20.09 -9.27 20.21
C THR A 151 -21.09 -8.14 20.47
N ASP A 152 -20.88 -6.96 19.89
CA ASP A 152 -21.74 -5.81 20.07
C ASP A 152 -23.09 -6.03 19.35
N PRO A 153 -24.24 -6.00 20.07
CA PRO A 153 -25.55 -6.21 19.46
C PRO A 153 -25.91 -5.12 18.43
N GLU A 154 -25.33 -3.92 18.57
CA GLU A 154 -25.54 -2.80 17.66
C GLU A 154 -24.44 -2.70 16.58
N PHE A 155 -23.68 -3.78 16.34
CA PHE A 155 -22.52 -3.79 15.46
C PHE A 155 -22.81 -3.17 14.09
N VAL A 156 -23.87 -3.63 13.42
CA VAL A 156 -24.23 -3.18 12.07
C VAL A 156 -24.58 -1.69 12.05
N VAL A 157 -25.35 -1.24 13.05
CA VAL A 157 -25.77 0.17 13.17
C VAL A 157 -24.55 1.07 13.36
N LYS A 158 -23.67 0.72 14.30
CA LYS A 158 -22.45 1.49 14.60
C LYS A 158 -21.46 1.51 13.43
N VAL A 159 -21.30 0.39 12.71
CA VAL A 159 -20.46 0.35 11.50
C VAL A 159 -21.00 1.31 10.44
N ARG A 160 -22.31 1.29 10.20
CA ARG A 160 -22.95 2.19 9.21
C ARG A 160 -22.84 3.64 9.61
N ASP A 161 -23.05 3.96 10.88
CA ASP A 161 -22.92 5.30 11.43
C ASP A 161 -21.50 5.85 11.24
N VAL A 162 -20.49 5.16 11.74
CA VAL A 162 -19.09 5.59 11.68
C VAL A 162 -18.57 5.66 10.24
N VAL A 163 -18.84 4.64 9.41
CA VAL A 163 -18.42 4.63 8.00
C VAL A 163 -19.16 5.71 7.20
N GLY A 164 -20.42 5.96 7.52
CA GLY A 164 -21.20 7.05 6.93
C GLY A 164 -20.51 8.40 7.10
N LEU A 165 -20.00 8.71 8.30
CA LEU A 165 -19.25 9.93 8.56
C LEU A 165 -17.95 10.04 7.74
N TYR A 166 -17.29 8.91 7.45
CA TYR A 166 -16.04 8.91 6.68
C TYR A 166 -16.27 9.08 5.18
N VAL A 167 -17.36 8.55 4.66
CA VAL A 167 -17.69 8.59 3.23
C VAL A 167 -18.43 9.88 2.87
N SER A 168 -19.30 10.35 3.76
CA SER A 168 -20.13 11.54 3.54
C SER A 168 -20.25 12.35 4.85
N PRO A 169 -19.20 13.09 5.22
CA PRO A 169 -19.23 13.90 6.43
C PRO A 169 -20.29 15.01 6.34
N PRO A 170 -20.93 15.37 7.47
CA PRO A 170 -21.92 16.45 7.49
C PRO A 170 -21.31 17.78 7.07
N GLN A 171 -22.14 18.61 6.41
CA GLN A 171 -21.75 20.01 6.14
C GLN A 171 -21.69 20.81 7.43
N HIS A 172 -20.81 21.81 7.47
CA HIS A 172 -20.59 22.67 8.66
C HIS A 172 -20.20 21.91 9.94
N ALA A 173 -19.53 20.77 9.80
CA ALA A 173 -19.07 19.96 10.92
C ALA A 173 -17.60 19.57 10.77
N VAL A 174 -16.97 19.26 11.90
CA VAL A 174 -15.68 18.57 11.93
C VAL A 174 -15.89 17.15 12.47
N VAL A 175 -15.29 16.18 11.82
CA VAL A 175 -15.33 14.78 12.26
C VAL A 175 -13.97 14.39 12.81
N LEU A 176 -13.91 14.11 14.10
CA LEU A 176 -12.68 13.78 14.82
C LEU A 176 -12.71 12.33 15.29
N CYS A 177 -11.65 11.58 14.98
CA CYS A 177 -11.40 10.27 15.55
C CYS A 177 -10.53 10.42 16.80
N VAL A 178 -11.04 10.02 17.96
CA VAL A 178 -10.37 10.21 19.24
C VAL A 178 -10.06 8.87 19.90
N GLU A 179 -8.85 8.77 20.49
CA GLU A 179 -8.38 7.58 21.19
C GLU A 179 -7.17 7.91 22.07
N GLU A 180 -6.82 6.98 22.99
CA GLU A 180 -5.65 7.08 23.86
C GLU A 180 -4.62 5.98 23.54
N LYS A 181 -3.43 6.39 23.17
CA LYS A 181 -2.26 5.51 23.20
C LYS A 181 -1.66 5.52 24.58
N SER A 182 -2.07 4.55 25.39
CA SER A 182 -1.67 4.44 26.78
C SER A 182 -0.26 3.85 26.94
N GLN A 183 0.39 4.16 28.08
CA GLN A 183 1.62 3.52 28.57
C GLN A 183 2.79 3.50 27.57
N ILE A 184 2.97 4.59 26.81
CA ILE A 184 4.16 4.75 25.96
C ILE A 184 5.38 4.86 26.88
N GLN A 185 6.35 3.94 26.71
CA GLN A 185 7.51 3.82 27.61
C GLN A 185 8.67 4.72 27.16
N ALA A 186 9.25 5.47 28.08
CA ALA A 186 10.53 6.13 27.89
C ALA A 186 11.64 5.09 28.11
N LEU A 187 12.22 4.59 27.01
CA LEU A 187 13.24 3.56 27.00
C LEU A 187 14.60 4.17 26.66
N ASP A 188 15.56 4.00 27.54
CA ASP A 188 16.97 4.26 27.28
C ASP A 188 17.71 2.95 27.04
N ARG A 189 18.56 2.87 26.03
CA ARG A 189 19.35 1.69 25.72
C ARG A 189 20.66 1.72 26.49
N SER A 190 21.07 0.57 26.99
CA SER A 190 22.31 0.42 27.73
C SER A 190 23.58 0.81 26.91
N GLN A 191 23.48 0.71 25.58
CA GLN A 191 24.54 1.07 24.66
C GLN A 191 24.01 1.88 23.46
N PRO A 192 24.85 2.76 22.87
CA PRO A 192 24.49 3.46 21.65
C PRO A 192 24.12 2.50 20.52
N MET A 193 23.20 2.93 19.68
CA MET A 193 22.82 2.17 18.49
C MET A 193 23.99 2.16 17.49
N LEU A 194 24.38 0.97 17.01
CA LEU A 194 25.36 0.84 15.95
C LEU A 194 24.70 1.26 14.63
N PRO A 195 25.29 2.21 13.89
CA PRO A 195 24.72 2.71 12.64
C PRO A 195 24.70 1.62 11.56
N MET A 196 23.81 1.78 10.61
CA MET A 196 23.74 0.95 9.42
C MET A 196 25.02 1.13 8.56
N ARG A 197 25.51 0.01 8.00
CA ARG A 197 26.61 -0.02 7.02
C ARG A 197 26.17 -0.82 5.78
N PRO A 198 26.79 -0.66 4.62
CA PRO A 198 26.52 -1.50 3.46
C PRO A 198 26.57 -2.99 3.82
N GLY A 199 25.48 -3.73 3.53
CA GLY A 199 25.34 -5.15 3.87
C GLY A 199 25.05 -5.47 5.35
N GLN A 200 24.97 -4.47 6.24
CA GLN A 200 24.69 -4.66 7.67
C GLN A 200 23.59 -3.71 8.15
N PRO A 201 22.47 -4.23 8.70
CA PRO A 201 21.43 -3.39 9.29
C PRO A 201 21.94 -2.69 10.56
N ALA A 202 21.28 -1.60 10.94
CA ALA A 202 21.51 -0.97 12.23
C ALA A 202 21.21 -1.96 13.37
N ARG A 203 22.06 -1.97 14.42
CA ARG A 203 21.92 -2.88 15.57
C ARG A 203 21.76 -2.10 16.85
N ARG A 204 20.94 -2.61 17.74
CA ARG A 204 20.69 -2.04 19.08
C ARG A 204 20.85 -3.12 20.15
N SER A 205 21.24 -2.72 21.38
CA SER A 205 21.26 -3.63 22.53
C SER A 205 19.85 -4.12 22.87
N HIS A 206 19.74 -5.30 23.43
CA HIS A 206 18.49 -5.83 23.97
C HIS A 206 18.12 -5.15 25.28
N ASP A 207 19.14 -4.82 26.09
CA ASP A 207 18.97 -4.22 27.40
C ASP A 207 18.50 -2.77 27.30
N TYR A 208 17.61 -2.41 28.21
CA TYR A 208 17.09 -1.04 28.31
C TYR A 208 16.72 -0.70 29.75
N THR A 209 16.83 0.58 30.07
CA THR A 209 16.31 1.18 31.31
C THR A 209 14.98 1.86 31.04
N ARG A 210 14.02 1.68 31.91
CA ARG A 210 12.70 2.34 31.83
C ARG A 210 12.71 3.58 32.73
N HIS A 211 12.43 4.74 32.12
CA HIS A 211 12.36 6.04 32.84
C HIS A 211 10.92 6.46 33.12
N GLY A 212 9.96 5.54 32.96
CA GLY A 212 8.53 5.79 33.19
C GLY A 212 7.70 5.77 31.90
N THR A 213 6.43 6.17 32.02
CA THR A 213 5.47 6.09 30.94
C THR A 213 4.70 7.40 30.76
N THR A 214 4.11 7.60 29.58
CA THR A 214 3.14 8.64 29.27
C THR A 214 2.01 8.08 28.43
N SER A 215 0.84 8.71 28.45
CA SER A 215 -0.28 8.42 27.55
C SER A 215 -0.47 9.60 26.61
N LEU A 216 -0.60 9.32 25.32
CA LEU A 216 -0.94 10.29 24.30
C LEU A 216 -2.43 10.22 24.01
N PHE A 217 -3.15 11.29 24.22
CA PHE A 217 -4.50 11.50 23.71
C PHE A 217 -4.39 12.20 22.36
N ALA A 218 -5.09 11.70 21.38
CA ALA A 218 -5.08 12.28 20.05
C ALA A 218 -6.48 12.32 19.43
N ALA A 219 -6.77 13.43 18.74
CA ALA A 219 -7.95 13.63 17.92
C ALA A 219 -7.51 13.89 16.49
N LEU A 220 -7.80 12.99 15.58
CA LEU A 220 -7.50 13.07 14.16
C LEU A 220 -8.70 13.66 13.41
N ASP A 221 -8.51 14.79 12.77
CA ASP A 221 -9.48 15.32 11.81
C ASP A 221 -9.41 14.52 10.50
N ILE A 222 -10.50 13.85 10.14
CA ILE A 222 -10.55 12.98 8.96
C ILE A 222 -10.46 13.77 7.64
N ALA A 223 -10.90 15.01 7.62
CA ALA A 223 -10.94 15.83 6.41
C ALA A 223 -9.55 16.41 6.09
N THR A 224 -8.85 16.91 7.09
CA THR A 224 -7.55 17.57 6.90
C THR A 224 -6.37 16.66 7.20
N GLY A 225 -6.55 15.61 7.98
CA GLY A 225 -5.48 14.77 8.50
C GLY A 225 -4.71 15.39 9.66
N LYS A 226 -5.09 16.59 10.13
CA LYS A 226 -4.48 17.25 11.30
C LYS A 226 -4.79 16.50 12.58
N VAL A 227 -3.87 16.55 13.53
CA VAL A 227 -3.99 15.90 14.83
C VAL A 227 -3.89 16.91 15.96
N ILE A 228 -4.91 16.97 16.80
CA ILE A 228 -4.84 17.59 18.11
C ILE A 228 -4.31 16.53 19.06
N GLY A 229 -3.20 16.77 19.74
CA GLY A 229 -2.59 15.79 20.64
C GLY A 229 -2.12 16.39 21.95
N LYS A 230 -2.22 15.60 23.03
CA LYS A 230 -1.73 15.98 24.35
C LYS A 230 -1.23 14.77 25.12
N CYS A 231 -0.07 14.93 25.77
CA CYS A 231 0.49 13.88 26.62
C CYS A 231 0.08 14.10 28.08
N TYR A 232 -0.42 13.04 28.73
CA TYR A 232 -0.75 13.02 30.14
C TYR A 232 -0.03 11.86 30.86
N SER A 233 0.11 11.97 32.18
CA SER A 233 0.70 10.92 33.02
C SER A 233 -0.22 9.72 33.22
N ARG A 234 -1.53 9.95 33.08
CA ARG A 234 -2.58 8.92 33.29
C ARG A 234 -3.63 9.05 32.19
N HIS A 235 -4.46 8.01 32.03
CA HIS A 235 -5.54 7.94 31.03
C HIS A 235 -6.91 7.69 31.72
N ARG A 236 -7.29 8.58 32.65
CA ARG A 236 -8.56 8.51 33.38
C ARG A 236 -9.57 9.48 32.78
N ALA A 237 -10.82 9.40 33.19
CA ALA A 237 -11.88 10.33 32.80
C ALA A 237 -11.53 11.81 33.02
N THR A 238 -10.73 12.10 34.05
CA THR A 238 -10.25 13.46 34.33
C THR A 238 -9.30 14.00 33.28
N GLU A 239 -8.38 13.20 32.80
CA GLU A 239 -7.47 13.55 31.72
C GLU A 239 -8.20 13.62 30.38
N PHE A 240 -9.12 12.69 30.12
CA PHE A 240 -9.95 12.71 28.91
C PHE A 240 -10.82 13.98 28.86
N ARG A 241 -11.45 14.36 29.99
CA ARG A 241 -12.22 15.58 30.05
C ARG A 241 -11.37 16.84 29.76
N LYS A 242 -10.13 16.92 30.27
CA LYS A 242 -9.19 18.00 29.94
C LYS A 242 -8.84 18.01 28.46
N PHE A 243 -8.70 16.82 27.85
CA PHE A 243 -8.44 16.71 26.44
C PHE A 243 -9.63 17.17 25.58
N LEU A 244 -10.87 16.92 26.02
CA LEU A 244 -12.06 17.48 25.37
C LEU A 244 -12.07 19.02 25.41
N ASP A 245 -11.55 19.65 26.48
CA ASP A 245 -11.38 21.13 26.53
C ASP A 245 -10.33 21.63 25.53
N GLU A 246 -9.24 20.87 25.31
CA GLU A 246 -8.23 21.20 24.28
C GLU A 246 -8.85 21.12 22.87
N ILE A 247 -9.68 20.09 22.59
CA ILE A 247 -10.40 19.99 21.32
C ILE A 247 -11.39 21.16 21.17
N GLU A 248 -12.17 21.47 22.21
CA GLU A 248 -13.14 22.57 22.20
C GLU A 248 -12.47 23.91 21.89
N ALA A 249 -11.26 24.12 22.42
CA ALA A 249 -10.48 25.33 22.15
C ALA A 249 -9.90 25.38 20.72
N ALA A 250 -9.61 24.23 20.13
CA ALA A 250 -8.99 24.13 18.81
C ALA A 250 -9.99 24.15 17.64
N VAL A 251 -11.25 23.72 17.88
CA VAL A 251 -12.28 23.64 16.85
C VAL A 251 -13.05 24.94 16.73
N PRO A 252 -13.27 25.50 15.53
CA PRO A 252 -14.07 26.71 15.32
C PRO A 252 -15.48 26.59 15.96
N ARG A 253 -15.90 27.65 16.64
CA ARG A 253 -17.18 27.67 17.39
C ARG A 253 -18.44 27.49 16.55
N GLY A 254 -18.38 27.81 15.26
CA GLY A 254 -19.51 27.69 14.34
C GLY A 254 -19.71 26.31 13.71
N LEU A 255 -18.86 25.34 14.05
CA LEU A 255 -18.95 23.97 13.51
C LEU A 255 -19.49 23.01 14.55
N ASP A 256 -20.30 22.06 14.08
CA ASP A 256 -20.64 20.86 14.86
C ASP A 256 -19.42 19.94 14.98
N VAL A 257 -19.35 19.20 16.07
CA VAL A 257 -18.25 18.30 16.37
C VAL A 257 -18.77 16.86 16.44
N HIS A 258 -18.46 16.07 15.44
CA HIS A 258 -18.73 14.64 15.43
C HIS A 258 -17.51 13.91 15.94
N LEU A 259 -17.64 13.24 17.08
CA LEU A 259 -16.55 12.56 17.77
C LEU A 259 -16.71 11.06 17.65
N VAL A 260 -15.84 10.42 16.87
CA VAL A 260 -15.75 8.95 16.78
C VAL A 260 -14.77 8.47 17.84
N MET A 261 -15.24 7.64 18.76
CA MET A 261 -14.42 7.09 19.84
C MET A 261 -14.85 5.65 20.20
N ASP A 262 -14.03 4.94 20.97
CA ASP A 262 -14.35 3.61 21.43
C ASP A 262 -15.40 3.61 22.56
N ASN A 263 -15.89 2.42 22.87
CA ASN A 263 -16.93 2.20 23.88
C ASN A 263 -16.36 2.01 25.31
N TYR A 264 -15.20 2.62 25.60
CA TYR A 264 -14.50 2.45 26.88
C TYR A 264 -15.22 3.11 28.04
N ALA A 265 -15.12 2.50 29.24
CA ALA A 265 -15.86 2.95 30.43
C ALA A 265 -15.55 4.38 30.86
N THR A 266 -14.31 4.86 30.65
CA THR A 266 -13.90 6.25 30.96
C THR A 266 -14.68 7.28 30.18
N HIS A 267 -15.07 6.97 28.94
CA HIS A 267 -15.84 7.87 28.08
C HIS A 267 -17.30 8.01 28.52
N LYS A 268 -17.81 7.05 29.28
CA LYS A 268 -19.19 7.04 29.84
C LYS A 268 -19.28 7.59 31.26
N ALA A 269 -18.18 8.05 31.82
CA ALA A 269 -18.15 8.59 33.16
C ALA A 269 -19.11 9.80 33.31
N PRO A 270 -19.74 9.99 34.48
CA PRO A 270 -20.65 11.14 34.73
C PRO A 270 -19.99 12.49 34.40
N LEU A 271 -18.70 12.62 34.67
CA LEU A 271 -17.92 13.82 34.34
C LEU A 271 -17.97 14.15 32.84
N ILE A 272 -17.88 13.16 31.98
CA ILE A 272 -17.89 13.32 30.52
C ILE A 272 -19.32 13.59 30.04
N ARG A 273 -20.28 12.82 30.51
CA ARG A 273 -21.71 13.05 30.17
C ARG A 273 -22.17 14.45 30.53
N ASN A 274 -21.84 14.94 31.73
CA ASN A 274 -22.18 16.30 32.18
C ASN A 274 -21.47 17.38 31.35
N TRP A 275 -20.26 17.12 30.85
CA TRP A 275 -19.53 18.02 29.98
C TRP A 275 -20.18 18.11 28.58
N LEU A 276 -20.57 16.97 28.01
CA LEU A 276 -21.26 16.89 26.72
C LEU A 276 -22.68 17.50 26.79
N ALA A 277 -23.43 17.26 27.85
CA ALA A 277 -24.78 17.80 28.02
C ALA A 277 -24.86 19.36 27.95
N LYS A 278 -23.74 20.04 28.23
CA LYS A 278 -23.63 21.50 28.14
C LYS A 278 -23.22 21.98 26.73
N ARG A 279 -23.02 21.07 25.78
CA ARG A 279 -22.46 21.35 24.44
C ARG A 279 -23.26 20.65 23.35
N PRO A 280 -24.44 21.19 22.97
CA PRO A 280 -25.36 20.54 22.02
C PRO A 280 -24.75 20.32 20.62
N ARG A 281 -23.68 21.05 20.28
CA ARG A 281 -22.96 20.89 19.01
C ARG A 281 -22.05 19.64 18.96
N TRP A 282 -21.94 18.87 20.05
CA TRP A 282 -21.11 17.68 20.13
C TRP A 282 -21.96 16.42 19.97
N HIS A 283 -21.64 15.62 18.94
CA HIS A 283 -22.29 14.38 18.57
C HIS A 283 -21.32 13.23 18.75
N ILE A 284 -21.69 12.24 19.53
CA ILE A 284 -20.81 11.12 19.87
C ILE A 284 -21.20 9.89 19.05
N HIS A 285 -20.22 9.29 18.40
CA HIS A 285 -20.32 8.08 17.60
C HIS A 285 -19.41 7.01 18.16
N LEU A 286 -19.99 5.94 18.68
CA LEU A 286 -19.23 4.87 19.31
C LEU A 286 -18.88 3.78 18.30
N THR A 287 -17.61 3.38 18.26
CA THR A 287 -17.23 2.18 17.52
C THR A 287 -17.77 0.93 18.20
N PRO A 288 -18.08 -0.15 17.44
CA PRO A 288 -18.48 -1.41 18.05
C PRO A 288 -17.37 -1.98 18.94
N THR A 289 -17.74 -2.71 19.97
CA THR A 289 -16.79 -3.41 20.84
C THR A 289 -15.84 -4.29 20.03
N SER A 290 -14.56 -4.27 20.34
CA SER A 290 -13.49 -4.99 19.63
C SER A 290 -13.30 -4.56 18.15
N SER A 291 -13.67 -3.33 17.80
CA SER A 291 -13.58 -2.79 16.45
C SER A 291 -12.77 -1.49 16.36
N SER A 292 -11.66 -1.40 17.12
CA SER A 292 -10.75 -0.22 17.10
C SER A 292 -10.22 0.12 15.70
N TRP A 293 -10.14 -0.88 14.81
CA TRP A 293 -9.76 -0.68 13.40
C TRP A 293 -10.67 0.28 12.61
N LEU A 294 -11.89 0.52 13.08
CA LEU A 294 -12.78 1.57 12.54
C LEU A 294 -12.34 2.97 12.95
N ASN A 295 -11.63 3.12 14.07
CA ASN A 295 -11.16 4.42 14.53
C ASN A 295 -9.89 4.82 13.78
N GLN A 296 -9.97 5.80 12.87
CA GLN A 296 -8.85 6.16 12.01
C GLN A 296 -7.62 6.71 12.75
N VAL A 297 -7.77 7.21 13.97
CA VAL A 297 -6.63 7.69 14.78
C VAL A 297 -5.64 6.57 15.12
N GLU A 298 -6.07 5.31 15.11
CA GLU A 298 -5.18 4.16 15.27
C GLU A 298 -4.11 4.07 14.18
N ARG A 299 -4.41 4.53 12.97
CA ARG A 299 -3.42 4.63 11.88
C ARG A 299 -2.36 5.68 12.20
N PHE A 300 -2.74 6.79 12.83
CA PHE A 300 -1.79 7.79 13.32
C PHE A 300 -0.92 7.21 14.43
N PHE A 301 -1.49 6.43 15.36
CA PHE A 301 -0.72 5.76 16.39
C PHE A 301 0.28 4.74 15.85
N ALA A 302 -0.09 4.01 14.80
CA ALA A 302 0.85 3.14 14.09
C ALA A 302 1.98 3.96 13.45
N LEU A 303 1.64 5.08 12.79
CA LEU A 303 2.59 5.96 12.12
C LEU A 303 3.64 6.54 13.08
N ILE A 304 3.20 7.13 14.20
CA ILE A 304 4.13 7.70 15.20
C ILE A 304 4.97 6.60 15.87
N THR A 305 4.38 5.44 16.11
CA THR A 305 5.10 4.29 16.68
C THR A 305 6.25 3.85 15.77
N ASP A 306 5.97 3.66 14.48
CA ASP A 306 6.97 3.19 13.53
C ASP A 306 8.05 4.24 13.24
N LYS A 307 7.65 5.48 13.05
CA LYS A 307 8.58 6.54 12.62
C LYS A 307 9.40 7.12 13.77
N LYS A 308 8.88 7.14 14.98
CA LYS A 308 9.49 7.87 16.11
C LYS A 308 9.72 6.98 17.33
N ILE A 309 8.66 6.41 17.92
CA ILE A 309 8.73 5.76 19.24
C ILE A 309 9.56 4.48 19.22
N ARG A 310 9.35 3.61 18.24
CA ARG A 310 9.97 2.27 18.18
C ARG A 310 11.52 2.30 18.19
N ARG A 311 12.12 3.31 17.58
CA ARG A 311 13.59 3.49 17.50
C ARG A 311 14.11 4.62 18.36
N GLY A 312 13.24 5.38 19.03
CA GLY A 312 13.62 6.47 19.91
C GLY A 312 14.38 5.98 21.15
N ILE A 313 15.23 6.83 21.66
CA ILE A 313 15.98 6.64 22.92
C ILE A 313 15.59 7.80 23.81
N TYR A 314 15.02 7.49 24.99
CA TYR A 314 14.43 8.48 25.86
C TYR A 314 14.92 8.29 27.29
N ARG A 315 15.73 9.23 27.77
CA ARG A 315 16.29 9.25 29.14
C ARG A 315 15.35 9.84 30.18
N SER A 316 14.17 10.31 29.75
CA SER A 316 13.13 10.81 30.62
C SER A 316 11.76 10.79 29.94
N VAL A 317 10.69 10.75 30.73
CA VAL A 317 9.32 10.91 30.22
C VAL A 317 9.12 12.28 29.58
N GLN A 318 9.80 13.30 30.07
CA GLN A 318 9.72 14.66 29.51
C GLN A 318 10.30 14.72 28.10
N ALA A 319 11.46 14.09 27.87
CA ALA A 319 12.06 14.00 26.54
C ALA A 319 11.15 13.23 25.56
N LEU A 320 10.55 12.11 26.00
CA LEU A 320 9.57 11.36 25.19
C LEU A 320 8.35 12.22 24.83
N ARG A 321 7.79 12.97 25.79
CA ARG A 321 6.65 13.88 25.52
C ARG A 321 7.00 14.97 24.53
N ALA A 322 8.15 15.61 24.71
CA ALA A 322 8.62 16.65 23.79
C ALA A 322 8.76 16.12 22.37
N ASP A 323 9.33 14.93 22.19
CA ASP A 323 9.51 14.29 20.89
C ASP A 323 8.18 13.87 20.24
N ILE A 324 7.20 13.41 21.02
CA ILE A 324 5.85 13.14 20.54
C ILE A 324 5.17 14.43 20.05
N MET A 325 5.26 15.52 20.81
CA MET A 325 4.64 16.79 20.44
C MET A 325 5.31 17.43 19.22
N ASP A 326 6.63 17.31 19.12
CA ASP A 326 7.40 17.71 17.95
C ASP A 326 6.97 16.95 16.70
N PHE A 327 6.79 15.63 16.81
CA PHE A 327 6.28 14.81 15.71
C PHE A 327 4.89 15.25 15.24
N ILE A 328 3.97 15.55 16.17
CA ILE A 328 2.63 16.05 15.86
C ILE A 328 2.71 17.41 15.15
N SER A 329 3.58 18.31 15.61
CA SER A 329 3.81 19.60 14.98
C SER A 329 4.28 19.47 13.54
N HIS A 330 5.27 18.61 13.27
CA HIS A 330 5.77 18.34 11.93
C HIS A 330 4.72 17.65 11.05
N HIS A 331 3.94 16.71 11.60
CA HIS A 331 2.84 16.08 10.88
C HIS A 331 1.78 17.11 10.46
N ASN A 332 1.45 18.05 11.34
CA ASN A 332 0.45 19.09 11.09
C ASN A 332 0.92 20.20 10.13
N ALA A 333 2.23 20.32 9.89
CA ALA A 333 2.77 21.26 8.89
C ALA A 333 2.47 20.83 7.45
N ASP A 334 2.42 19.50 7.18
CA ASP A 334 2.02 18.92 5.89
C ASP A 334 1.10 17.70 6.13
N PRO A 335 -0.12 17.91 6.64
CA PRO A 335 -1.00 16.83 7.03
C PRO A 335 -1.57 16.14 5.79
N LYS A 336 -1.68 14.81 5.87
CA LYS A 336 -2.29 13.99 4.80
C LYS A 336 -3.41 13.17 5.40
N PRO A 337 -4.67 13.39 4.98
CA PRO A 337 -5.79 12.62 5.50
C PRO A 337 -5.64 11.14 5.14
N PHE A 338 -6.02 10.27 6.07
CA PHE A 338 -6.12 8.84 5.80
C PHE A 338 -7.38 8.57 5.00
N LYS A 339 -7.20 8.16 3.74
CA LYS A 339 -8.32 7.91 2.85
C LYS A 339 -9.04 6.62 3.24
N TRP A 340 -10.32 6.72 3.57
CA TRP A 340 -11.20 5.57 3.76
C TRP A 340 -11.76 5.13 2.41
N THR A 341 -11.71 3.82 2.11
CA THR A 341 -12.04 3.29 0.78
C THR A 341 -13.16 2.25 0.78
N LYS A 342 -13.49 1.66 1.94
CA LYS A 342 -14.50 0.60 2.03
C LYS A 342 -15.86 1.17 2.45
N SER A 343 -16.93 0.75 1.78
CA SER A 343 -18.29 1.02 2.24
C SER A 343 -18.63 0.16 3.48
N ALA A 344 -19.67 0.53 4.21
CA ALA A 344 -20.17 -0.28 5.33
C ALA A 344 -20.63 -1.66 4.83
N ASP A 345 -21.28 -1.72 3.68
CA ASP A 345 -21.78 -2.98 3.11
C ASP A 345 -20.63 -3.91 2.67
N ASP A 346 -19.52 -3.39 2.12
CA ASP A 346 -18.32 -4.18 1.82
C ASP A 346 -17.73 -4.81 3.09
N ILE A 347 -17.71 -4.07 4.20
CA ILE A 347 -17.23 -4.55 5.48
C ILE A 347 -18.13 -5.66 6.01
N LEU A 348 -19.44 -5.43 6.03
CA LEU A 348 -20.44 -6.39 6.51
C LEU A 348 -20.43 -7.67 5.67
N ALA A 349 -20.36 -7.56 4.35
CA ALA A 349 -20.25 -8.70 3.45
C ALA A 349 -18.95 -9.50 3.67
N SER A 350 -17.84 -8.82 4.00
CA SER A 350 -16.58 -9.50 4.32
C SER A 350 -16.68 -10.31 5.60
N ILE A 351 -17.32 -9.77 6.64
CA ILE A 351 -17.53 -10.45 7.92
C ILE A 351 -18.49 -11.63 7.76
N GLU A 352 -19.57 -11.48 6.97
CA GLU A 352 -20.50 -12.55 6.68
C GLU A 352 -19.82 -13.73 5.99
N ARG A 353 -19.01 -13.47 4.95
CA ARG A 353 -18.21 -14.52 4.28
C ARG A 353 -17.31 -15.27 5.25
N PHE A 354 -16.66 -14.53 6.15
CA PHE A 354 -15.80 -15.13 7.16
C PHE A 354 -16.58 -16.01 8.14
N CYS A 355 -17.75 -15.56 8.64
CA CYS A 355 -18.58 -16.35 9.52
C CYS A 355 -19.07 -17.63 8.83
N ARG A 356 -19.53 -17.55 7.58
CA ARG A 356 -19.95 -18.73 6.79
C ARG A 356 -18.81 -19.74 6.61
N TYR A 357 -17.60 -19.28 6.30
CA TYR A 357 -16.42 -20.15 6.17
C TYR A 357 -16.12 -20.90 7.46
N ASN A 358 -16.10 -20.20 8.60
CA ASN A 358 -15.84 -20.85 9.89
C ASN A 358 -16.91 -21.86 10.30
N THR A 359 -18.18 -21.61 9.98
CA THR A 359 -19.26 -22.58 10.26
C THR A 359 -19.06 -23.86 9.43
N GLN A 360 -18.65 -23.74 8.17
CA GLN A 360 -18.36 -24.90 7.30
C GLN A 360 -17.16 -25.74 7.80
N VAL A 361 -16.10 -25.08 8.28
CA VAL A 361 -14.89 -25.75 8.80
C VAL A 361 -15.16 -26.47 10.15
N GLN A 362 -16.11 -25.98 10.96
CA GLN A 362 -16.47 -26.62 12.23
C GLN A 362 -17.42 -27.82 12.06
N THR A 363 -18.07 -27.95 10.90
CA THR A 363 -19.02 -29.05 10.60
C THR A 363 -18.41 -30.14 9.72
N SER A 364 -17.17 -30.00 9.28
CA SER A 364 -16.37 -31.01 8.57
C SER A 364 -15.33 -31.64 9.50
#